data_32b5750b7074fe4ae8d13fbd5bb725c6
#
_entry.id   32b5750b7074fe4ae8d13fbd5bb725c6
#
_cell.length_a   1.000
_cell.length_b   1.000
_cell.length_c   1.000
_cell.angle_alpha   90.00
_cell.angle_beta   90.00
_cell.angle_gamma   90.00
#
_symmetry.space_group_name_H-M   'P 1'
#
loop_
_entity.id
_entity.type
_entity.pdbx_description
1 polymer ?
#
loop_
_entity_poly.entity_id
_entity_poly.type
_entity_poly.pdbx_seq_one_letter_code
_entity_poly.pdbx_strand_id
1 'polypeptide(L)'
;MIDDDSSMYLPVSVVSKKPATDPLDSSLYGIELGLSRSLSHAETKLLKSLLAACVWSSENRTTVDLVEINRRTLSLRRMTTEYFVEHQDWLRSVLADFNVKSEKATRLEEAERLARFQLKERQTQQRQADLDAVDL
;
A
#
# COMPACT_ATOMS: atom_id res chain seq x y z
N MET A 1 -7.34 -24.90 8.05
CA MET A 1 -7.09 -24.22 7.91
C MET A 1 -6.67 -23.44 8.23
N ILE A 2 -6.47 -22.98 8.44
CA ILE A 2 -6.17 -22.21 8.64
C ILE A 2 -5.57 -21.37 8.37
N ASP A 3 -5.20 -21.02 8.28
CA ASP A 3 -4.47 -20.32 7.72
C ASP A 3 -4.85 -19.10 7.39
N ASP A 4 -5.61 -18.91 7.28
CA ASP A 4 -6.24 -17.84 7.06
C ASP A 4 -5.95 -16.79 7.94
N ASP A 5 -5.68 -17.00 9.05
CA ASP A 5 -5.28 -16.04 9.91
C ASP A 5 -4.07 -15.44 9.43
N SER A 6 -3.32 -16.07 8.76
CA SER A 6 -2.20 -15.44 8.21
C SER A 6 -2.64 -14.32 7.35
N SER A 7 -3.83 -14.28 6.89
CA SER A 7 -4.17 -13.17 6.13
C SER A 7 -4.67 -12.10 7.04
N MET A 8 -3.81 -11.57 7.82
CA MET A 8 -4.07 -10.33 8.48
C MET A 8 -4.05 -9.19 7.49
N TYR A 9 -3.70 -9.46 6.25
CA TYR A 9 -3.75 -8.46 5.22
C TYR A 9 -5.19 -8.19 4.81
N LEU A 10 -5.59 -6.92 4.88
CA LEU A 10 -6.90 -6.49 4.42
C LEU A 10 -6.74 -5.82 3.06
N PRO A 11 -7.40 -6.33 2.02
CA PRO A 11 -7.31 -5.70 0.71
C PRO A 11 -7.82 -4.27 0.75
N VAL A 12 -7.21 -3.43 -0.08
CA VAL A 12 -7.60 -2.04 -0.21
C VAL A 12 -8.61 -1.92 -1.34
N SER A 13 -9.70 -1.22 -1.07
CA SER A 13 -10.71 -0.93 -2.09
C SER A 13 -11.11 0.53 -1.99
N VAL A 14 -11.76 1.03 -3.03
CA VAL A 14 -12.29 2.39 -3.06
C VAL A 14 -13.69 2.35 -2.48
N VAL A 15 -13.91 3.12 -1.43
CA VAL A 15 -15.21 3.16 -0.75
C VAL A 15 -15.95 4.47 -1.02
N SER A 16 -15.29 5.48 -1.56
CA SER A 16 -15.94 6.73 -1.94
C SER A 16 -15.19 7.38 -3.09
N LYS A 17 -15.91 8.16 -3.87
CA LYS A 17 -15.36 8.87 -5.02
C LYS A 17 -16.02 10.24 -5.08
N LYS A 18 -15.22 11.27 -5.26
CA LYS A 18 -15.78 12.62 -5.43
C LYS A 18 -14.82 13.47 -6.25
N PRO A 19 -15.35 14.46 -6.97
CA PRO A 19 -14.49 15.43 -7.64
C PRO A 19 -13.77 16.26 -6.59
N ALA A 20 -12.56 16.71 -6.93
CA ALA A 20 -11.77 17.55 -6.05
C ALA A 20 -11.37 18.81 -6.79
N THR A 21 -11.22 19.90 -6.05
CA THR A 21 -10.76 21.17 -6.57
C THR A 21 -9.61 21.61 -5.69
N ASP A 22 -8.55 22.14 -6.31
CA ASP A 22 -7.42 22.65 -5.56
C ASP A 22 -7.88 23.85 -4.74
N PRO A 23 -7.68 23.87 -3.42
CA PRO A 23 -8.11 24.99 -2.59
C PRO A 23 -7.38 26.29 -2.88
N LEU A 24 -6.18 26.21 -3.48
CA LEU A 24 -5.40 27.39 -3.81
C LEU A 24 -5.68 27.90 -5.23
N ASP A 25 -6.19 27.06 -6.11
CA ASP A 25 -6.49 27.44 -7.48
C ASP A 25 -7.70 26.62 -7.95
N SER A 26 -8.85 27.28 -8.00
CA SER A 26 -10.10 26.62 -8.35
C SER A 26 -10.13 26.15 -9.81
N SER A 27 -9.18 26.58 -10.64
CA SER A 27 -9.09 26.08 -12.01
C SER A 27 -8.47 24.69 -12.06
N LEU A 28 -7.81 24.25 -11.00
CA LEU A 28 -7.24 22.92 -10.92
C LEU A 28 -8.30 21.95 -10.40
N TYR A 29 -8.31 20.78 -10.96
CA TYR A 29 -9.32 19.78 -10.66
C TYR A 29 -8.67 18.41 -10.48
N GLY A 30 -9.45 17.46 -10.03
CA GLY A 30 -8.98 16.11 -9.86
C GLY A 30 -10.07 15.22 -9.29
N ILE A 31 -9.67 14.02 -8.92
CA ILE A 31 -10.58 13.02 -8.34
C ILE A 31 -10.02 12.67 -6.97
N GLU A 32 -10.90 12.63 -5.98
CA GLU A 32 -10.53 12.20 -4.65
C GLU A 32 -11.22 10.87 -4.34
N LEU A 33 -10.44 9.88 -3.97
CA LEU A 33 -10.92 8.55 -3.69
C LEU A 33 -10.69 8.23 -2.21
N GLY A 34 -11.74 7.76 -1.53
CA GLY A 34 -11.61 7.26 -0.18
C GLY A 34 -11.29 5.78 -0.23
N LEU A 35 -10.27 5.38 0.52
CA LEU A 35 -9.84 4.00 0.58
C LEU A 35 -10.44 3.30 1.78
N SER A 36 -10.58 1.99 1.71
CA SER A 36 -11.21 1.19 2.77
C SER A 36 -10.39 1.18 4.05
N ARG A 37 -9.10 1.45 3.97
CA ARG A 37 -8.22 1.54 5.14
C ARG A 37 -7.02 2.43 4.84
N SER A 38 -6.30 2.78 5.89
CA SER A 38 -5.05 3.53 5.73
C SER A 38 -3.97 2.64 5.16
N LEU A 39 -3.06 3.23 4.39
CA LEU A 39 -1.92 2.52 3.82
C LEU A 39 -0.69 2.72 4.69
N SER A 40 0.14 1.70 4.77
CA SER A 40 1.45 1.83 5.39
C SER A 40 2.36 2.65 4.49
N HIS A 41 3.52 3.04 5.02
CA HIS A 41 4.49 3.80 4.22
C HIS A 41 4.93 3.02 2.98
N ALA A 42 5.21 1.73 3.14
CA ALA A 42 5.61 0.89 2.01
C ALA A 42 4.47 0.74 1.00
N GLU A 43 3.24 0.61 1.47
CA GLU A 43 2.08 0.51 0.60
C GLU A 43 1.85 1.81 -0.15
N THR A 44 2.05 2.94 0.49
CA THR A 44 1.92 4.24 -0.16
C THR A 44 2.91 4.36 -1.32
N LYS A 45 4.15 3.97 -1.10
CA LYS A 45 5.16 4.00 -2.16
C LYS A 45 4.81 3.06 -3.31
N LEU A 46 4.33 1.87 -2.98
CA LEU A 46 3.96 0.89 -3.98
C LEU A 46 2.81 1.39 -4.86
N LEU A 47 1.77 1.93 -4.23
CA LEU A 47 0.62 2.41 -4.98
C LEU A 47 0.99 3.60 -5.86
N LYS A 48 1.78 4.53 -5.35
CA LYS A 48 2.28 5.65 -6.16
C LYS A 48 3.08 5.15 -7.36
N SER A 49 3.91 4.15 -7.17
CA SER A 49 4.72 3.58 -8.23
C SER A 49 3.85 2.95 -9.33
N LEU A 50 2.81 2.23 -8.94
CA LEU A 50 1.91 1.61 -9.88
C LEU A 50 1.09 2.64 -10.65
N LEU A 51 0.65 3.69 -9.98
CA LEU A 51 -0.12 4.75 -10.62
C LEU A 51 0.76 5.60 -11.54
N ALA A 52 2.03 5.75 -11.20
CA ALA A 52 2.95 6.55 -12.00
C ALA A 52 3.26 5.92 -13.36
N ALA A 53 2.94 4.64 -13.53
CA ALA A 53 3.13 3.98 -14.82
C ALA A 53 2.15 4.49 -15.89
N CYS A 54 1.11 5.21 -15.49
CA CYS A 54 0.13 5.75 -16.42
C CYS A 54 0.22 7.26 -16.46
N VAL A 55 -0.03 7.83 -17.62
CA VAL A 55 0.02 9.28 -17.81
C VAL A 55 -1.36 9.74 -18.24
N TRP A 56 -1.99 10.58 -17.42
CA TRP A 56 -3.32 11.11 -17.74
C TRP A 56 -3.33 12.63 -17.95
N SER A 57 -2.19 13.26 -17.85
CA SER A 57 -2.08 14.70 -18.08
C SER A 57 -1.03 14.97 -19.14
N SER A 58 -1.35 15.86 -20.08
CA SER A 58 -0.42 16.26 -21.13
C SER A 58 0.52 17.36 -20.65
N GLU A 59 0.39 17.78 -19.41
CA GLU A 59 1.25 18.83 -18.88
C GLU A 59 2.63 18.30 -18.56
N ASN A 60 3.57 19.23 -18.42
CA ASN A 60 4.97 18.89 -18.24
C ASN A 60 5.24 18.50 -16.80
N ARG A 61 4.51 17.52 -16.30
CA ARG A 61 4.64 16.99 -14.93
C ARG A 61 4.66 15.49 -14.99
N THR A 62 5.42 14.90 -14.10
CA THR A 62 5.40 13.45 -13.98
C THR A 62 4.12 13.03 -13.27
N THR A 63 3.64 11.85 -13.59
CA THR A 63 2.40 11.34 -12.97
C THR A 63 2.55 11.23 -11.46
N VAL A 64 3.75 10.99 -10.96
CA VAL A 64 3.99 10.85 -9.54
C VAL A 64 3.69 12.17 -8.80
N ASP A 65 3.87 13.30 -9.46
CA ASP A 65 3.55 14.61 -8.87
C ASP A 65 2.04 14.87 -8.84
N LEU A 66 1.28 14.10 -9.60
CA LEU A 66 -0.17 14.24 -9.69
C LEU A 66 -0.90 13.29 -8.75
N VAL A 67 -0.18 12.42 -8.06
CA VAL A 67 -0.76 11.46 -7.13
C VAL A 67 -0.40 11.87 -5.72
N GLU A 68 -1.40 12.03 -4.89
CA GLU A 68 -1.18 12.33 -3.48
C GLU A 68 -1.97 11.34 -2.64
N ILE A 69 -1.32 10.74 -1.66
CA ILE A 69 -1.95 9.80 -0.76
C ILE A 69 -1.78 10.33 0.65
N ASN A 70 -2.91 10.55 1.32
CA ASN A 70 -2.91 11.05 2.69
C ASN A 70 -3.82 10.16 3.52
N ARG A 71 -3.23 9.26 4.31
CA ARG A 71 -3.95 8.30 5.13
C ARG A 71 -4.84 7.40 4.28
N ARG A 72 -6.13 7.67 4.24
CA ARG A 72 -7.11 6.87 3.50
C ARG A 72 -7.62 7.59 2.26
N THR A 73 -6.99 8.68 1.89
CA THR A 73 -7.43 9.46 0.74
C THR A 73 -6.40 9.41 -0.37
N LEU A 74 -6.84 9.02 -1.55
CA LEU A 74 -6.01 9.02 -2.74
C LEU A 74 -6.53 10.14 -3.65
N SER A 75 -5.67 11.10 -3.95
CA SER A 75 -6.02 12.23 -4.82
C SER A 75 -5.30 12.08 -6.15
N LEU A 76 -6.08 12.10 -7.23
CA LEU A 76 -5.57 12.05 -8.59
C LEU A 76 -5.76 13.43 -9.19
N ARG A 77 -4.71 14.22 -9.18
CA ARG A 77 -4.79 15.61 -9.64
C ARG A 77 -4.84 15.67 -11.15
N ARG A 78 -5.53 16.66 -11.66
CA ARG A 78 -5.64 16.95 -13.09
C ARG A 78 -6.25 15.83 -13.91
N MET A 79 -6.97 14.96 -13.25
CA MET A 79 -7.73 13.92 -13.93
C MET A 79 -9.18 14.39 -14.04
N THR A 80 -9.70 14.42 -15.26
CA THR A 80 -11.09 14.78 -15.46
C THR A 80 -12.00 13.64 -15.07
N THR A 81 -13.24 13.95 -14.71
CA THR A 81 -14.24 12.93 -14.44
C THR A 81 -14.44 12.03 -15.64
N GLU A 82 -14.43 12.62 -16.82
CA GLU A 82 -14.60 11.88 -18.08
C GLU A 82 -13.48 10.86 -18.27
N TYR A 83 -12.23 11.28 -18.07
CA TYR A 83 -11.11 10.37 -18.19
C TYR A 83 -11.22 9.24 -17.17
N PHE A 84 -11.58 9.58 -15.94
CA PHE A 84 -11.72 8.59 -14.86
C PHE A 84 -12.78 7.54 -15.22
N VAL A 85 -13.92 7.98 -15.72
CA VAL A 85 -15.00 7.08 -16.09
C VAL A 85 -14.57 6.16 -17.25
N GLU A 86 -13.88 6.73 -18.23
CA GLU A 86 -13.43 5.95 -19.39
C GLU A 86 -12.34 4.94 -19.02
N HIS A 87 -11.54 5.26 -18.02
CA HIS A 87 -10.39 4.43 -17.66
C HIS A 87 -10.53 3.79 -16.29
N GLN A 88 -11.76 3.60 -15.81
CA GLN A 88 -11.96 3.00 -14.50
C GLN A 88 -11.43 1.57 -14.41
N ASP A 89 -11.42 0.85 -15.52
CA ASP A 89 -10.87 -0.50 -15.53
C ASP A 89 -9.37 -0.51 -15.27
N TRP A 90 -8.65 0.53 -15.73
CA TRP A 90 -7.25 0.68 -15.43
C TRP A 90 -7.03 0.79 -13.92
N LEU A 91 -7.84 1.61 -13.24
CA LEU A 91 -7.71 1.76 -11.80
C LEU A 91 -8.02 0.46 -11.07
N ARG A 92 -9.03 -0.29 -11.54
CA ARG A 92 -9.33 -1.61 -10.96
C ARG A 92 -8.14 -2.54 -11.10
N SER A 93 -7.50 -2.54 -12.26
CA SER A 93 -6.32 -3.36 -12.51
C SER A 93 -5.15 -2.95 -11.60
N VAL A 94 -4.95 -1.65 -11.43
CA VAL A 94 -3.89 -1.14 -10.57
C VAL A 94 -4.13 -1.58 -9.13
N LEU A 95 -5.35 -1.45 -8.63
CA LEU A 95 -5.68 -1.84 -7.26
C LEU A 95 -5.56 -3.36 -7.07
N ALA A 96 -5.97 -4.15 -8.06
CA ALA A 96 -5.83 -5.59 -7.98
C ALA A 96 -4.35 -5.99 -7.91
N ASP A 97 -3.52 -5.40 -8.76
CA ASP A 97 -2.09 -5.65 -8.76
C ASP A 97 -1.45 -5.18 -7.46
N PHE A 98 -1.86 -4.01 -6.98
CA PHE A 98 -1.40 -3.49 -5.70
C PHE A 98 -1.70 -4.47 -4.57
N ASN A 99 -2.92 -4.96 -4.50
CA ASN A 99 -3.32 -5.87 -3.43
C ASN A 99 -2.52 -7.18 -3.47
N VAL A 100 -2.28 -7.72 -4.65
CA VAL A 100 -1.47 -8.93 -4.80
C VAL A 100 -0.05 -8.69 -4.29
N LYS A 101 0.57 -7.61 -4.73
CA LYS A 101 1.95 -7.30 -4.36
C LYS A 101 2.08 -6.93 -2.90
N SER A 102 1.11 -6.17 -2.38
CA SER A 102 1.13 -5.75 -0.99
C SER A 102 0.92 -6.92 -0.05
N GLU A 103 0.01 -7.82 -0.38
CA GLU A 103 -0.23 -9.01 0.41
C GLU A 103 1.02 -9.90 0.44
N LYS A 104 1.64 -10.07 -0.72
CA LYS A 104 2.86 -10.88 -0.81
C LYS A 104 3.97 -10.28 0.05
N ALA A 105 4.15 -8.96 -0.01
CA ALA A 105 5.17 -8.28 0.79
C ALA A 105 4.88 -8.43 2.29
N THR A 106 3.62 -8.31 2.69
CA THR A 106 3.22 -8.46 4.08
C THR A 106 3.52 -9.87 4.58
N ARG A 107 3.18 -10.87 3.80
CA ARG A 107 3.45 -12.27 4.17
C ARG A 107 4.94 -12.54 4.28
N LEU A 108 5.73 -11.96 3.39
CA LEU A 108 7.17 -12.13 3.43
C LEU A 108 7.75 -11.49 4.69
N GLU A 109 7.31 -10.28 5.03
CA GLU A 109 7.75 -9.62 6.24
C GLU A 109 7.39 -10.41 7.49
N GLU A 110 6.19 -10.97 7.53
CA GLU A 110 5.76 -11.79 8.66
C GLU A 110 6.60 -13.05 8.78
N ALA A 111 6.89 -13.69 7.64
CA ALA A 111 7.73 -14.89 7.66
C ALA A 111 9.14 -14.57 8.14
N GLU A 112 9.70 -13.44 7.70
CA GLU A 112 11.03 -13.02 8.14
C GLU A 112 11.04 -12.69 9.62
N ARG A 113 10.00 -12.02 10.11
CA ARG A 113 9.89 -11.68 11.51
C ARG A 113 9.82 -12.94 12.37
N LEU A 114 9.03 -13.91 11.93
CA LEU A 114 8.90 -15.17 12.64
C LEU A 114 10.22 -15.93 12.64
N ALA A 115 10.91 -15.96 11.50
CA ALA A 115 12.20 -16.63 11.41
C ALA A 115 13.22 -16.00 12.36
N ARG A 116 13.25 -14.66 12.45
CA ARG A 116 14.14 -13.96 13.36
C ARG A 116 13.80 -14.26 14.83
N PHE A 117 12.51 -14.32 15.14
CA PHE A 117 12.06 -14.64 16.47
C PHE A 117 12.48 -16.04 16.85
N GLN A 118 12.28 -17.01 15.98
CA GLN A 118 12.68 -18.41 16.23
C GLN A 118 14.19 -18.54 16.41
N LEU A 119 14.96 -17.80 15.61
CA LEU A 119 16.40 -17.82 15.75
C LEU A 119 16.82 -17.28 17.12
N LYS A 120 16.21 -16.18 17.57
CA LYS A 120 16.51 -15.62 18.87
C LYS A 120 16.15 -16.59 19.99
N GLU A 121 15.04 -17.29 19.87
CA GLU A 121 14.64 -18.28 20.86
C GLU A 121 15.65 -19.41 20.95
N ARG A 122 16.12 -19.92 19.81
CA ARG A 122 17.12 -20.96 19.77
C ARG A 122 18.43 -20.50 20.43
N GLN A 123 18.85 -19.27 20.13
CA GLN A 123 20.05 -18.72 20.75
C GLN A 123 19.90 -18.57 22.25
N THR A 124 18.73 -18.13 22.71
CA THR A 124 18.46 -18.00 24.12
C THR A 124 18.48 -19.38 24.82
N GLN A 125 17.84 -20.37 24.21
CA GLN A 125 17.83 -21.72 24.72
C GLN A 125 19.23 -22.31 24.78
N GLN A 126 20.04 -22.06 23.76
CA GLN A 126 21.43 -22.53 23.75
C GLN A 126 22.24 -21.88 24.86
N ARG A 127 22.07 -20.59 25.05
CA ARG A 127 22.77 -19.88 26.12
C ARG A 127 22.34 -20.40 27.49
N GLN A 128 21.06 -20.70 27.66
CA GLN A 128 20.57 -21.25 28.92
C GLN A 128 21.15 -22.65 29.16
N ALA A 129 21.20 -23.47 28.10
CA ALA A 129 21.79 -24.79 28.22
C ALA A 129 23.27 -24.71 28.60
N ASP A 130 23.98 -23.75 28.00
CA ASP A 130 25.39 -23.55 28.35
C ASP A 130 25.55 -23.13 29.80
N LEU A 131 24.67 -22.27 30.29
CA LEU A 131 24.71 -21.86 31.70
C LEU A 131 24.36 -23.02 32.62
N ASP A 132 23.37 -23.83 32.25
CA ASP A 132 22.94 -24.96 33.03
C ASP A 132 24.05 -26.04 33.14
N ALA A 133 24.93 -26.06 32.15
CA ALA A 133 26.06 -26.99 32.16
C ALA A 133 27.19 -26.56 33.11
N VAL A 134 27.15 -25.30 33.57
CA VAL A 134 28.17 -24.79 34.48
C VAL A 134 27.88 -25.36 35.88
N ASP A 135 28.85 -25.97 36.48
CA ASP A 135 28.71 -26.54 37.80
C ASP A 135 29.17 -25.54 38.86
N LEU A 136 28.20 -24.86 39.45
CA LEU A 136 28.47 -23.86 40.48
C LEU A 136 27.82 -24.27 41.79
#